data_abd11cb468ffa40bbeaf123cc9312381
#
_entry.id   abd11cb468ffa40bbeaf123cc9312381
#
_cell.length_a   1.000
_cell.length_b   1.000
_cell.length_c   1.000
_cell.angle_alpha   90.00
_cell.angle_beta   90.00
_cell.angle_gamma   90.00
#
_symmetry.space_group_name_H-M   'P 1'
#
loop_
_entity.id
_entity.type
_entity.pdbx_description
1 polymer ?
#
loop_
_entity_poly.entity_id
_entity_poly.type
_entity_poly.pdbx_seq_one_letter_code
_entity_poly.pdbx_strand_id
1 'polypeptide(L)'
;MKFLIQKSLFSLAVAALIVGCGTEISGNSSEDPDPGSADFSTFVAIGDSLTAGYADSALYRHGQVNSYPAIMAQQFAFAGGGAFAQPLRSADATGSFVGIPTTTVADRLVAAPTGDPERPLTPVPITPSVPTNLVPMPGMLFNNFGVPSAKSFHFSLTSYGDPAGLAAMPPTANPFYVRFATSPGPAGSSIIGDAVARAPTFFVLWVGNNDVLLNALAGSPGTDNPTFGTGFGDATPTATFAAVYPGLVAALTGASPGNKGVLANIPNVSTIPYFTTVPYNAIPLDAPTAAQLTSDVAMVYDLILNSAIVNGLDPAEAARRRITYTAGDENPILISDDTLVDISSEFVGPLAALIGLAQARPAAAVDVLLVPAAPEGGVEATPGSRVPGGGVCGRV
;
A
#
# COMPACT_ATOMS: atom_id res chain seq x y z
N MET A 1 6.46 -36.13 -51.52
CA MET A 1 7.31 -34.93 -51.78
C MET A 1 6.69 -33.60 -51.36
N LYS A 2 5.38 -33.38 -51.49
CA LYS A 2 4.71 -32.11 -51.01
C LYS A 2 4.72 -31.92 -49.49
N PHE A 3 4.69 -32.98 -48.68
CA PHE A 3 4.64 -32.93 -47.22
C PHE A 3 5.97 -32.57 -46.53
N LEU A 4 7.09 -32.86 -47.19
CA LEU A 4 8.43 -32.54 -46.71
C LEU A 4 8.79 -31.06 -46.93
N ILE A 5 8.32 -30.49 -48.03
CA ILE A 5 8.58 -29.08 -48.38
C ILE A 5 7.81 -28.14 -47.42
N GLN A 6 6.61 -28.56 -47.00
CA GLN A 6 5.77 -27.74 -46.08
C GLN A 6 6.35 -27.69 -44.66
N LYS A 7 6.98 -28.80 -44.19
CA LYS A 7 7.64 -28.80 -42.85
C LYS A 7 8.95 -28.00 -42.86
N SER A 8 9.68 -27.97 -43.94
CA SER A 8 10.92 -27.20 -44.08
C SER A 8 10.64 -25.69 -44.16
N LEU A 9 9.55 -25.28 -44.80
CA LEU A 9 9.15 -23.88 -44.86
C LEU A 9 8.63 -23.36 -43.50
N PHE A 10 7.94 -24.21 -42.70
CA PHE A 10 7.49 -23.84 -41.37
C PHE A 10 8.65 -23.71 -40.38
N SER A 11 9.65 -24.58 -40.46
CA SER A 11 10.87 -24.51 -39.65
C SER A 11 11.73 -23.28 -39.97
N LEU A 12 11.78 -22.86 -41.25
CA LEU A 12 12.50 -21.66 -41.64
C LEU A 12 11.78 -20.38 -41.21
N ALA A 13 10.43 -20.36 -41.20
CA ALA A 13 9.63 -19.23 -40.75
C ALA A 13 9.71 -19.05 -39.22
N VAL A 14 9.78 -20.12 -38.43
CA VAL A 14 9.97 -20.07 -36.97
C VAL A 14 11.40 -19.65 -36.62
N ALA A 15 12.41 -20.07 -37.38
CA ALA A 15 13.78 -19.60 -37.16
C ALA A 15 13.98 -18.12 -37.51
N ALA A 16 13.22 -17.58 -38.49
CA ALA A 16 13.27 -16.15 -38.83
C ALA A 16 12.58 -15.25 -37.80
N LEU A 17 11.62 -15.78 -37.01
CA LEU A 17 10.94 -15.03 -35.94
C LEU A 17 11.77 -14.92 -34.63
N ILE A 18 12.79 -15.77 -34.48
CA ILE A 18 13.67 -15.74 -33.29
C ILE A 18 14.84 -14.75 -33.48
N VAL A 19 15.15 -14.37 -34.73
CA VAL A 19 16.23 -13.40 -35.03
C VAL A 19 15.75 -11.94 -34.93
N GLY A 20 14.45 -11.68 -34.72
CA GLY A 20 13.87 -10.34 -34.71
C GLY A 20 13.90 -9.58 -33.39
N CYS A 21 14.41 -10.17 -32.30
CA CYS A 21 14.52 -9.49 -31.00
C CYS A 21 15.97 -9.26 -30.53
N GLY A 22 16.92 -9.32 -31.46
CA GLY A 22 18.28 -8.90 -31.21
C GLY A 22 18.61 -7.69 -32.07
N THR A 23 18.02 -6.54 -31.81
CA THR A 23 18.71 -5.30 -32.09
C THR A 23 19.84 -5.24 -31.08
N GLU A 24 20.96 -5.86 -31.41
CA GLU A 24 22.22 -5.39 -30.89
C GLU A 24 22.30 -3.92 -31.28
N ILE A 25 22.11 -3.06 -30.31
CA ILE A 25 22.57 -1.68 -30.42
C ILE A 25 24.10 -1.85 -30.47
N SER A 26 24.65 -1.98 -31.66
CA SER A 26 26.08 -1.92 -31.92
C SER A 26 26.51 -0.47 -31.74
N GLY A 27 26.44 0.02 -30.54
CA GLY A 27 27.22 1.12 -30.03
C GLY A 27 28.49 0.51 -29.46
N ASN A 28 29.48 0.33 -30.30
CA ASN A 28 30.82 -0.01 -29.86
C ASN A 28 31.46 1.25 -29.25
N SER A 29 30.99 1.65 -28.08
CA SER A 29 31.71 2.54 -27.18
C SER A 29 31.84 1.82 -25.84
N SER A 30 33.03 1.31 -25.60
CA SER A 30 33.53 0.89 -24.31
C SER A 30 33.75 2.10 -23.39
N GLU A 31 32.98 3.17 -23.55
CA GLU A 31 33.01 4.33 -22.67
C GLU A 31 31.97 4.08 -21.60
N ASP A 32 32.39 4.18 -20.35
CA ASP A 32 31.50 4.19 -19.20
C ASP A 32 30.44 5.30 -19.39
N PRO A 33 29.20 5.10 -18.94
CA PRO A 33 28.16 6.12 -19.06
C PRO A 33 28.60 7.45 -18.45
N ASP A 34 28.53 8.53 -19.23
CA ASP A 34 28.84 9.87 -18.74
C ASP A 34 27.76 10.31 -17.74
N PRO A 35 28.10 10.57 -16.46
CA PRO A 35 27.17 11.10 -15.46
C PRO A 35 26.70 12.52 -15.78
N GLY A 36 27.26 13.18 -16.77
CA GLY A 36 27.03 14.59 -17.08
C GLY A 36 27.49 15.48 -15.92
N SER A 37 26.56 16.28 -15.40
CA SER A 37 26.84 17.17 -14.26
C SER A 37 26.45 16.55 -12.90
N ALA A 38 26.04 15.28 -12.84
CA ALA A 38 25.71 14.59 -11.60
C ALA A 38 26.95 13.89 -11.02
N ASP A 39 27.04 13.90 -9.69
CA ASP A 39 28.05 13.14 -8.95
C ASP A 39 27.34 12.06 -8.14
N PHE A 40 27.57 10.79 -8.51
CA PHE A 40 26.95 9.62 -7.85
C PHE A 40 27.86 9.01 -6.77
N SER A 41 28.97 9.64 -6.42
CA SER A 41 29.95 9.07 -5.48
C SER A 41 29.37 8.80 -4.08
N THR A 42 28.38 9.59 -3.65
CA THR A 42 27.60 9.34 -2.43
C THR A 42 26.11 9.45 -2.75
N PHE A 43 25.56 8.38 -3.28
CA PHE A 43 24.10 8.25 -3.52
C PHE A 43 23.37 7.89 -2.23
N VAL A 44 22.28 8.59 -1.92
CA VAL A 44 21.39 8.34 -0.77
C VAL A 44 19.93 8.29 -1.23
N ALA A 45 19.19 7.31 -0.76
CA ALA A 45 17.76 7.18 -1.01
C ALA A 45 16.96 7.34 0.28
N ILE A 46 15.98 8.23 0.27
CA ILE A 46 15.12 8.54 1.43
C ILE A 46 13.67 8.28 1.03
N GLY A 47 12.94 7.54 1.85
CA GLY A 47 11.53 7.25 1.59
C GLY A 47 10.95 6.22 2.54
N ASP A 48 9.84 5.68 2.14
CA ASP A 48 9.05 4.73 2.93
C ASP A 48 9.36 3.25 2.59
N SER A 49 8.33 2.41 2.61
CA SER A 49 8.38 0.98 2.30
C SER A 49 8.90 0.69 0.89
N LEU A 50 8.56 1.53 -0.10
CA LEU A 50 9.02 1.37 -1.49
C LEU A 50 10.53 1.57 -1.58
N THR A 51 11.06 2.56 -0.89
CA THR A 51 12.51 2.84 -0.80
C THR A 51 13.23 1.74 -0.04
N ALA A 52 12.62 1.23 1.04
CA ALA A 52 13.19 0.12 1.82
C ALA A 52 13.29 -1.19 1.03
N GLY A 53 12.47 -1.39 0.00
CA GLY A 53 12.32 -2.66 -0.72
C GLY A 53 11.35 -3.62 -0.03
N TYR A 54 10.29 -3.07 0.56
CA TYR A 54 9.18 -3.85 1.14
C TYR A 54 8.40 -4.52 0.01
N ALA A 55 8.19 -5.81 0.11
CA ALA A 55 7.47 -6.63 -0.86
C ALA A 55 6.75 -7.78 -0.14
N ASP A 56 5.74 -8.36 -0.77
CA ASP A 56 5.01 -9.51 -0.25
C ASP A 56 4.53 -9.30 1.21
N SER A 57 4.07 -8.08 1.52
CA SER A 57 3.63 -7.63 2.85
C SER A 57 4.71 -7.61 3.93
N ALA A 58 6.00 -7.66 3.60
CA ALA A 58 7.10 -7.63 4.57
C ALA A 58 8.38 -6.98 4.05
N LEU A 59 9.27 -6.61 4.99
CA LEU A 59 10.64 -6.23 4.68
C LEU A 59 11.57 -7.41 4.93
N TYR A 60 12.16 -7.95 3.88
CA TYR A 60 13.11 -9.07 3.93
C TYR A 60 14.24 -8.87 2.92
N ARG A 61 15.34 -9.61 3.08
CA ARG A 61 16.59 -9.35 2.36
C ARG A 61 16.43 -9.33 0.85
N HIS A 62 15.67 -10.28 0.27
CA HIS A 62 15.51 -10.34 -1.19
C HIS A 62 14.80 -9.10 -1.74
N GLY A 63 13.74 -8.61 -1.08
CA GLY A 63 13.10 -7.35 -1.44
C GLY A 63 14.06 -6.16 -1.34
N GLN A 64 14.87 -6.09 -0.28
CA GLN A 64 15.82 -5.00 -0.07
C GLN A 64 16.90 -4.92 -1.15
N VAL A 65 17.51 -6.06 -1.54
CA VAL A 65 18.57 -6.07 -2.57
C VAL A 65 18.05 -5.82 -3.99
N ASN A 66 16.73 -5.97 -4.18
CA ASN A 66 16.02 -5.67 -5.43
C ASN A 66 15.19 -4.39 -5.36
N SER A 67 15.36 -3.58 -4.32
CA SER A 67 14.69 -2.28 -4.21
C SER A 67 15.15 -1.33 -5.32
N TYR A 68 14.28 -0.38 -5.69
CA TYR A 68 14.66 0.59 -6.73
C TYR A 68 15.96 1.35 -6.41
N PRO A 69 16.26 1.74 -5.13
CA PRO A 69 17.54 2.39 -4.84
C PRO A 69 18.73 1.44 -5.03
N ALA A 70 18.57 0.15 -4.72
CA ALA A 70 19.62 -0.83 -4.94
C ALA A 70 19.92 -1.00 -6.44
N ILE A 71 18.87 -1.05 -7.27
CA ILE A 71 18.99 -1.12 -8.74
C ILE A 71 19.64 0.17 -9.27
N MET A 72 19.19 1.36 -8.82
CA MET A 72 19.79 2.62 -9.21
C MET A 72 21.28 2.68 -8.85
N ALA A 73 21.65 2.27 -7.64
CA ALA A 73 23.04 2.25 -7.20
C ALA A 73 23.92 1.35 -8.08
N GLN A 74 23.39 0.20 -8.52
CA GLN A 74 24.08 -0.68 -9.48
C GLN A 74 24.28 0.01 -10.84
N GLN A 75 23.30 0.78 -11.31
CA GLN A 75 23.44 1.53 -12.56
C GLN A 75 24.39 2.70 -12.38
N PHE A 76 24.34 3.42 -11.28
CA PHE A 76 25.26 4.53 -10.98
C PHE A 76 26.70 4.07 -10.85
N ALA A 77 26.96 2.82 -10.44
CA ALA A 77 28.32 2.28 -10.39
C ALA A 77 29.04 2.34 -11.73
N PHE A 78 28.32 2.22 -12.86
CA PHE A 78 28.89 2.38 -14.21
C PHE A 78 29.22 3.84 -14.56
N ALA A 79 28.66 4.81 -13.80
CA ALA A 79 28.86 6.24 -14.01
C ALA A 79 29.63 6.89 -12.82
N GLY A 80 30.54 6.16 -12.20
CA GLY A 80 31.37 6.65 -11.10
C GLY A 80 30.70 6.60 -9.73
N GLY A 81 29.57 5.88 -9.57
CA GLY A 81 28.88 5.74 -8.30
C GLY A 81 29.68 4.98 -7.25
N GLY A 82 29.56 5.44 -6.00
CA GLY A 82 30.20 4.83 -4.84
C GLY A 82 29.41 3.64 -4.25
N ALA A 83 29.90 3.13 -3.12
CA ALA A 83 29.26 2.02 -2.42
C ALA A 83 27.88 2.41 -1.88
N PHE A 84 26.91 1.49 -1.98
CA PHE A 84 25.56 1.66 -1.49
C PHE A 84 25.26 0.66 -0.38
N ALA A 85 25.37 1.09 0.87
CA ALA A 85 25.09 0.27 2.04
C ALA A 85 23.62 0.35 2.43
N GLN A 86 23.02 -0.81 2.74
CA GLN A 86 21.63 -0.92 3.18
C GLN A 86 21.53 -1.61 4.55
N PRO A 87 20.53 -1.27 5.39
CA PRO A 87 20.28 -1.97 6.65
C PRO A 87 19.60 -3.33 6.39
N LEU A 88 20.32 -4.24 5.73
CA LEU A 88 19.78 -5.52 5.28
C LEU A 88 19.34 -6.39 6.44
N ARG A 89 18.27 -7.15 6.23
CA ARG A 89 17.84 -8.25 7.09
C ARG A 89 18.77 -9.44 6.90
N SER A 90 18.78 -10.38 7.86
CA SER A 90 19.46 -11.67 7.67
C SER A 90 18.90 -12.40 6.44
N ALA A 91 19.68 -13.30 5.84
CA ALA A 91 19.33 -13.93 4.57
C ALA A 91 18.06 -14.80 4.67
N ASP A 92 17.84 -15.38 5.83
CA ASP A 92 16.73 -16.28 6.18
C ASP A 92 15.53 -15.56 6.81
N ALA A 93 15.65 -14.29 7.16
CA ALA A 93 14.57 -13.53 7.81
C ALA A 93 13.31 -13.45 6.96
N THR A 94 12.17 -13.72 7.58
CA THR A 94 10.86 -13.78 6.90
C THR A 94 10.08 -12.48 6.94
N GLY A 95 10.50 -11.50 7.76
CA GLY A 95 9.90 -10.18 7.80
C GLY A 95 9.57 -9.67 9.20
N SER A 96 9.11 -10.53 10.09
CA SER A 96 8.75 -10.20 11.47
C SER A 96 9.96 -9.84 12.35
N PHE A 97 9.70 -9.29 13.52
CA PHE A 97 10.70 -8.99 14.56
C PHE A 97 10.38 -9.75 15.84
N VAL A 98 11.43 -10.19 16.52
CA VAL A 98 11.29 -10.76 17.87
C VAL A 98 10.75 -9.69 18.82
N GLY A 99 9.66 -10.01 19.53
CA GLY A 99 9.04 -9.11 20.51
C GLY A 99 8.11 -8.03 19.91
N ILE A 100 7.94 -7.98 18.59
CA ILE A 100 6.93 -7.13 17.93
C ILE A 100 5.80 -8.05 17.44
N PRO A 101 4.53 -7.75 17.75
CA PRO A 101 3.39 -8.55 17.28
C PRO A 101 3.37 -8.65 15.75
N THR A 102 3.05 -9.84 15.21
CA THR A 102 2.90 -10.05 13.75
C THR A 102 1.75 -9.26 13.14
N THR A 103 0.80 -8.83 13.95
CA THR A 103 -0.24 -7.85 13.55
C THR A 103 0.33 -6.46 13.27
N THR A 104 1.53 -6.14 13.79
CA THR A 104 2.21 -4.87 13.54
C THR A 104 3.27 -5.00 12.45
N VAL A 105 4.06 -6.08 12.47
CA VAL A 105 5.09 -6.39 11.46
C VAL A 105 5.01 -7.87 11.11
N ALA A 106 4.36 -8.17 10.01
CA ALA A 106 4.11 -9.53 9.56
C ALA A 106 5.34 -10.18 8.89
N ASP A 107 5.29 -11.51 8.79
CA ASP A 107 6.13 -12.26 7.88
C ASP A 107 5.62 -12.11 6.43
N ARG A 108 6.50 -12.30 5.46
CA ARG A 108 6.15 -12.21 4.05
C ARG A 108 5.12 -13.26 3.65
N LEU A 109 4.28 -12.87 2.71
CA LEU A 109 3.32 -13.77 2.11
C LEU A 109 3.97 -14.59 1.00
N VAL A 110 3.51 -15.83 0.86
CA VAL A 110 3.85 -16.73 -0.24
C VAL A 110 2.57 -17.29 -0.84
N ALA A 111 2.57 -17.57 -2.13
CA ALA A 111 1.45 -18.21 -2.80
C ALA A 111 1.38 -19.69 -2.41
N ALA A 112 0.29 -20.11 -1.82
CA ALA A 112 0.03 -21.51 -1.46
C ALA A 112 -1.16 -22.07 -2.24
N PRO A 113 -1.15 -23.37 -2.62
CA PRO A 113 -2.28 -24.00 -3.27
C PRO A 113 -3.51 -24.05 -2.37
N THR A 114 -4.68 -23.70 -2.91
CA THR A 114 -5.96 -23.76 -2.17
C THR A 114 -6.65 -25.10 -2.32
N GLY A 115 -6.35 -25.86 -3.37
CA GLY A 115 -7.12 -27.02 -3.79
C GLY A 115 -8.36 -26.66 -4.62
N ASP A 116 -8.69 -25.40 -4.77
CA ASP A 116 -9.80 -24.90 -5.58
C ASP A 116 -9.30 -24.60 -7.01
N PRO A 117 -9.85 -25.25 -8.06
CA PRO A 117 -9.46 -25.00 -9.45
C PRO A 117 -9.73 -23.58 -9.93
N GLU A 118 -10.73 -22.89 -9.37
CA GLU A 118 -11.09 -21.52 -9.75
C GLU A 118 -10.19 -20.48 -9.05
N ARG A 119 -9.66 -20.85 -7.88
CA ARG A 119 -8.71 -20.03 -7.10
C ARG A 119 -7.52 -20.87 -6.67
N PRO A 120 -6.63 -21.23 -7.61
CA PRO A 120 -5.59 -22.23 -7.36
C PRO A 120 -4.54 -21.81 -6.33
N LEU A 121 -4.36 -20.52 -6.08
CA LEU A 121 -3.38 -19.99 -5.15
C LEU A 121 -4.00 -18.96 -4.21
N THR A 122 -3.53 -18.94 -2.97
CA THR A 122 -3.84 -17.89 -1.97
C THR A 122 -2.57 -17.40 -1.30
N PRO A 123 -2.47 -16.10 -0.97
CA PRO A 123 -1.36 -15.60 -0.16
C PRO A 123 -1.50 -16.08 1.29
N VAL A 124 -0.45 -16.70 1.80
CA VAL A 124 -0.36 -17.13 3.21
C VAL A 124 0.98 -16.71 3.82
N PRO A 125 1.06 -16.45 5.13
CA PRO A 125 2.33 -16.21 5.79
C PRO A 125 3.30 -17.38 5.59
N ILE A 126 4.56 -17.07 5.29
CA ILE A 126 5.58 -18.10 5.11
C ILE A 126 5.81 -18.87 6.42
N THR A 127 5.98 -20.18 6.31
CA THR A 127 6.33 -21.07 7.43
C THR A 127 7.57 -21.89 7.10
N PRO A 128 8.48 -22.09 8.09
CA PRO A 128 8.48 -21.51 9.43
C PRO A 128 8.79 -20.00 9.42
N SER A 129 8.25 -19.26 10.42
CA SER A 129 8.64 -17.88 10.68
C SER A 129 10.06 -17.81 11.21
N VAL A 130 10.87 -16.89 10.65
CA VAL A 130 12.23 -16.58 11.11
C VAL A 130 12.32 -15.07 11.41
N PRO A 131 11.89 -14.65 12.61
CA PRO A 131 11.91 -13.25 12.99
C PRO A 131 13.34 -12.74 13.18
N THR A 132 13.55 -11.46 12.86
CA THR A 132 14.83 -10.80 13.12
C THR A 132 14.86 -10.22 14.53
N ASN A 133 15.97 -10.38 15.24
CA ASN A 133 16.19 -9.66 16.48
C ASN A 133 16.23 -8.15 16.22
N LEU A 134 15.49 -7.41 17.05
CA LEU A 134 15.48 -5.96 16.98
C LEU A 134 16.68 -5.41 17.77
N VAL A 135 17.85 -5.51 17.16
CA VAL A 135 19.10 -4.98 17.75
C VAL A 135 19.47 -3.70 17.02
N PRO A 136 19.50 -2.54 17.71
CA PRO A 136 20.02 -1.32 17.15
C PRO A 136 21.47 -1.45 16.68
N MET A 137 21.81 -0.79 15.59
CA MET A 137 23.15 -0.75 15.00
C MET A 137 23.69 0.71 15.04
N PRO A 138 23.90 1.28 16.23
CA PRO A 138 24.29 2.69 16.35
C PRO A 138 25.63 2.97 15.66
N GLY A 139 25.74 4.15 15.06
CA GLY A 139 26.96 4.57 14.35
C GLY A 139 27.18 3.92 12.98
N MET A 140 26.32 2.98 12.56
CA MET A 140 26.37 2.43 11.21
C MET A 140 25.84 3.45 10.20
N LEU A 141 26.59 3.65 9.14
CA LEU A 141 26.23 4.59 8.08
C LEU A 141 25.68 3.84 6.87
N PHE A 142 24.39 4.01 6.63
CA PHE A 142 23.71 3.43 5.47
C PHE A 142 23.48 4.49 4.38
N ASN A 143 23.07 4.05 3.20
CA ASN A 143 22.71 4.88 2.07
C ASN A 143 21.20 4.78 1.74
N ASN A 144 20.54 3.73 2.23
CA ASN A 144 19.10 3.55 2.08
C ASN A 144 18.40 3.87 3.40
N PHE A 145 17.64 4.95 3.42
CA PHE A 145 16.82 5.44 4.52
C PHE A 145 15.33 5.21 4.23
N GLY A 146 15.01 4.09 3.62
CA GLY A 146 13.64 3.62 3.46
C GLY A 146 13.10 3.09 4.79
N VAL A 147 12.02 3.68 5.28
CA VAL A 147 11.36 3.32 6.54
C VAL A 147 9.91 2.97 6.29
N PRO A 148 9.54 1.69 6.27
CA PRO A 148 8.15 1.27 6.08
C PRO A 148 7.19 1.98 7.05
N SER A 149 6.02 2.37 6.54
CA SER A 149 4.95 3.08 7.26
C SER A 149 5.30 4.50 7.73
N ALA A 150 6.48 5.03 7.43
CA ALA A 150 6.82 6.41 7.77
C ALA A 150 6.01 7.39 6.92
N LYS A 151 5.36 8.36 7.57
CA LYS A 151 4.73 9.54 6.98
C LYS A 151 5.74 10.68 6.89
N SER A 152 5.45 11.72 6.13
CA SER A 152 6.37 12.84 5.88
C SER A 152 6.95 13.46 7.17
N PHE A 153 6.12 13.70 8.18
CA PHE A 153 6.56 14.33 9.43
C PHE A 153 7.45 13.41 10.29
N HIS A 154 7.38 12.09 10.13
CA HIS A 154 8.25 11.17 10.86
C HIS A 154 9.73 11.34 10.51
N PHE A 155 10.04 11.83 9.30
CA PHE A 155 11.42 11.97 8.85
C PHE A 155 12.23 12.99 9.67
N SER A 156 11.55 13.94 10.31
CA SER A 156 12.17 14.96 11.15
C SER A 156 12.13 14.64 12.65
N LEU A 157 11.43 13.55 13.07
CA LEU A 157 11.28 13.19 14.47
C LEU A 157 12.53 12.50 15.02
N THR A 158 13.14 13.09 16.06
CA THR A 158 14.33 12.54 16.72
C THR A 158 14.03 11.34 17.61
N SER A 159 12.79 11.18 18.06
CA SER A 159 12.34 10.03 18.87
C SER A 159 11.90 8.82 18.03
N TYR A 160 11.82 8.94 16.70
CA TYR A 160 11.27 7.88 15.85
C TYR A 160 12.15 6.62 15.81
N GLY A 161 13.44 6.74 16.17
CA GLY A 161 14.39 5.65 16.36
C GLY A 161 14.58 5.23 17.83
N ASP A 162 13.74 5.68 18.79
CA ASP A 162 13.86 5.32 20.20
C ASP A 162 13.29 3.94 20.49
N PRO A 163 14.10 2.93 20.92
CA PRO A 163 13.58 1.62 21.27
C PRO A 163 12.47 1.64 22.35
N ALA A 164 12.51 2.59 23.27
CA ALA A 164 11.50 2.71 24.33
C ALA A 164 10.14 3.10 23.76
N GLY A 165 10.11 3.84 22.65
CA GLY A 165 8.87 4.23 21.97
C GLY A 165 8.09 3.10 21.33
N LEU A 166 8.70 1.91 21.13
CA LEU A 166 8.02 0.73 20.60
C LEU A 166 6.99 0.16 21.59
N ALA A 167 7.18 0.35 22.89
CA ALA A 167 6.25 -0.09 23.92
C ALA A 167 5.16 0.93 24.27
N ALA A 168 5.23 2.13 23.69
CA ALA A 168 4.21 3.14 23.89
C ALA A 168 2.87 2.75 23.23
N MET A 169 1.76 3.27 23.73
CA MET A 169 0.43 3.03 23.18
C MET A 169 -0.28 4.37 22.89
N PRO A 170 -0.38 4.79 21.62
CA PRO A 170 0.18 4.15 20.42
C PRO A 170 1.71 4.22 20.35
N PRO A 171 2.38 3.33 19.59
CA PRO A 171 3.82 3.38 19.43
C PRO A 171 4.29 4.72 18.84
N THR A 172 5.35 5.29 19.45
CA THR A 172 5.97 6.56 19.01
C THR A 172 7.27 6.37 18.23
N ALA A 173 7.72 5.13 18.09
CA ALA A 173 8.90 4.73 17.33
C ALA A 173 8.57 3.69 16.27
N ASN A 174 9.44 3.57 15.29
CA ASN A 174 9.29 2.64 14.18
C ASN A 174 10.34 1.52 14.27
N PRO A 175 9.94 0.24 14.33
CA PRO A 175 10.86 -0.88 14.53
C PRO A 175 11.89 -1.01 13.39
N PHE A 176 11.55 -0.60 12.19
CA PHE A 176 12.49 -0.62 11.07
C PHE A 176 13.59 0.43 11.25
N TYR A 177 13.24 1.66 11.67
CA TYR A 177 14.23 2.73 11.88
C TYR A 177 15.04 2.52 13.16
N VAL A 178 14.44 2.03 14.24
CA VAL A 178 15.14 1.68 15.49
C VAL A 178 16.39 0.84 15.22
N ARG A 179 16.36 -0.06 14.23
CA ARG A 179 17.51 -0.92 13.89
C ARG A 179 18.74 -0.14 13.42
N PHE A 180 18.54 0.97 12.72
CA PHE A 180 19.66 1.63 12.04
C PHE A 180 19.75 3.15 12.28
N ALA A 181 18.96 3.68 13.21
CA ALA A 181 19.15 5.03 13.70
C ALA A 181 20.58 5.19 14.21
N THR A 182 21.33 6.19 13.73
CA THR A 182 22.73 6.35 14.09
C THR A 182 22.90 6.72 15.56
N SER A 183 21.91 7.40 16.15
CA SER A 183 21.82 7.71 17.57
C SER A 183 20.40 7.41 18.05
N PRO A 184 20.09 6.16 18.46
CA PRO A 184 18.76 5.81 18.98
C PRO A 184 18.53 6.46 20.35
N GLY A 185 17.26 6.88 20.61
CA GLY A 185 16.86 7.46 21.88
C GLY A 185 15.83 8.59 21.73
N PRO A 186 15.29 9.13 22.84
CA PRO A 186 14.21 10.11 22.81
C PRO A 186 14.63 11.46 22.20
N ALA A 187 15.91 11.80 22.27
CA ALA A 187 16.51 12.97 21.60
C ALA A 187 17.63 12.51 20.65
N GLY A 188 17.36 11.40 19.95
CA GLY A 188 18.31 10.76 19.06
C GLY A 188 18.41 11.44 17.69
N SER A 189 18.93 10.69 16.71
CA SER A 189 18.94 11.14 15.33
C SER A 189 17.53 11.04 14.70
N SER A 190 17.31 11.82 13.65
CA SER A 190 16.14 11.69 12.78
C SER A 190 16.52 11.05 11.45
N ILE A 191 15.56 10.49 10.72
CA ILE A 191 15.82 9.85 9.42
C ILE A 191 16.51 10.84 8.47
N ILE A 192 16.01 12.08 8.39
CA ILE A 192 16.60 13.10 7.53
C ILE A 192 17.99 13.53 8.03
N GLY A 193 18.19 13.62 9.35
CA GLY A 193 19.48 13.93 9.95
C GLY A 193 20.55 12.88 9.63
N ASP A 194 20.19 11.60 9.73
CA ASP A 194 21.07 10.49 9.37
C ASP A 194 21.42 10.49 7.87
N ALA A 195 20.44 10.80 7.02
CA ALA A 195 20.65 10.92 5.57
C ALA A 195 21.59 12.08 5.21
N VAL A 196 21.39 13.24 5.81
CA VAL A 196 22.24 14.44 5.62
C VAL A 196 23.66 14.21 6.12
N ALA A 197 23.82 13.49 7.24
CA ALA A 197 25.14 13.13 7.79
C ALA A 197 25.99 12.27 6.83
N ARG A 198 25.37 11.65 5.82
CA ARG A 198 26.07 10.97 4.72
C ARG A 198 26.76 11.93 3.75
N ALA A 199 26.48 13.22 3.82
CA ALA A 199 26.94 14.22 2.87
C ALA A 199 26.66 13.80 1.40
N PRO A 200 25.39 13.54 1.02
CA PRO A 200 25.05 13.01 -0.29
C PRO A 200 25.47 13.96 -1.41
N THR A 201 26.07 13.43 -2.47
CA THR A 201 26.31 14.12 -3.73
C THR A 201 25.14 13.97 -4.68
N PHE A 202 24.37 12.87 -4.53
CA PHE A 202 23.11 12.63 -5.22
C PHE A 202 22.08 11.98 -4.29
N PHE A 203 20.83 12.42 -4.37
CA PHE A 203 19.77 11.84 -3.56
C PHE A 203 18.48 11.55 -4.34
N VAL A 204 17.69 10.61 -3.84
CA VAL A 204 16.28 10.41 -4.21
C VAL A 204 15.43 10.58 -2.96
N LEU A 205 14.40 11.43 -3.04
CA LEU A 205 13.42 11.61 -2.00
C LEU A 205 12.04 11.17 -2.52
N TRP A 206 11.51 10.07 -1.97
CA TRP A 206 10.16 9.59 -2.26
C TRP A 206 9.40 9.40 -0.96
N VAL A 207 8.77 10.49 -0.52
CA VAL A 207 8.09 10.63 0.77
C VAL A 207 6.69 11.21 0.53
N GLY A 208 5.72 10.74 1.31
CA GLY A 208 4.35 11.22 1.26
C GLY A 208 3.33 10.15 0.92
N ASN A 209 3.76 8.99 0.42
CA ASN A 209 2.82 7.92 0.05
C ASN A 209 1.96 7.49 1.25
N ASN A 210 2.58 7.31 2.42
CA ASN A 210 1.87 6.90 3.65
C ASN A 210 1.00 8.01 4.26
N ASP A 211 1.23 9.26 3.88
CA ASP A 211 0.40 10.40 4.30
C ASP A 211 -1.04 10.26 3.79
N VAL A 212 -1.25 9.55 2.69
CA VAL A 212 -2.54 9.28 2.07
C VAL A 212 -2.90 7.79 2.04
N LEU A 213 -1.93 6.90 1.75
CA LEU A 213 -2.18 5.46 1.57
C LEU A 213 -2.72 4.81 2.83
N LEU A 214 -2.15 5.11 4.00
CA LEU A 214 -2.59 4.48 5.26
C LEU A 214 -4.03 4.86 5.62
N ASN A 215 -4.46 6.08 5.30
CA ASN A 215 -5.85 6.48 5.43
C ASN A 215 -6.76 5.72 4.46
N ALA A 216 -6.36 5.61 3.19
CA ALA A 216 -7.12 4.82 2.22
C ALA A 216 -7.23 3.34 2.64
N LEU A 217 -6.15 2.72 3.13
CA LEU A 217 -6.16 1.35 3.66
C LEU A 217 -7.03 1.19 4.92
N ALA A 218 -7.19 2.23 5.72
CA ALA A 218 -8.08 2.24 6.88
C ALA A 218 -9.54 2.50 6.50
N GLY A 219 -9.85 2.64 5.21
CA GLY A 219 -11.20 2.92 4.73
C GLY A 219 -11.56 4.41 4.71
N SER A 220 -10.56 5.28 4.67
CA SER A 220 -10.73 6.75 4.69
C SER A 220 -11.75 7.18 5.74
N PRO A 221 -11.52 6.91 7.04
CA PRO A 221 -12.47 7.24 8.10
C PRO A 221 -12.59 8.75 8.28
N GLY A 222 -12.92 9.43 7.21
CA GLY A 222 -13.43 10.78 7.01
C GLY A 222 -13.10 11.81 8.09
N THR A 223 -11.85 12.07 8.39
CA THR A 223 -11.57 13.22 9.24
C THR A 223 -10.32 13.93 8.75
N ASP A 224 -10.55 15.04 8.09
CA ASP A 224 -9.74 16.24 8.32
C ASP A 224 -9.77 16.58 9.80
N ASN A 225 -9.29 15.69 10.65
CA ASN A 225 -9.08 16.04 12.04
C ASN A 225 -7.84 16.94 12.09
N PRO A 226 -7.98 18.26 12.20
CA PRO A 226 -6.85 19.20 12.19
C PRO A 226 -5.88 18.99 13.35
N THR A 227 -6.25 18.16 14.31
CA THR A 227 -5.42 17.84 15.48
C THR A 227 -4.54 16.60 15.27
N PHE A 228 -4.75 15.77 14.24
CA PHE A 228 -4.29 14.40 14.35
C PHE A 228 -3.61 13.74 13.18
N GLY A 229 -3.26 14.19 12.14
CA GLY A 229 -2.45 13.44 11.14
C GLY A 229 -1.34 12.52 11.69
N THR A 230 -1.38 12.17 12.97
CA THR A 230 -0.39 11.35 13.70
C THR A 230 -0.85 9.91 13.94
N GLY A 231 -2.15 9.60 13.86
CA GLY A 231 -2.65 8.23 13.91
C GLY A 231 -2.22 7.43 12.69
N PHE A 232 -2.07 6.12 12.85
CA PHE A 232 -1.62 5.25 11.76
C PHE A 232 -2.55 5.35 10.54
N GLY A 233 -3.86 5.27 10.73
CA GLY A 233 -4.88 5.34 9.69
C GLY A 233 -5.34 6.76 9.32
N ASP A 234 -4.77 7.83 9.89
CA ASP A 234 -5.17 9.19 9.58
C ASP A 234 -4.53 9.69 8.28
N ALA A 235 -5.24 10.49 7.51
CA ALA A 235 -4.60 11.29 6.46
C ALA A 235 -3.75 12.40 7.12
N THR A 236 -2.54 12.61 6.63
CA THR A 236 -1.75 13.77 7.07
C THR A 236 -2.39 15.05 6.56
N PRO A 237 -2.75 16.02 7.42
CA PRO A 237 -3.30 17.29 6.98
C PRO A 237 -2.38 17.99 5.98
N THR A 238 -2.95 18.53 4.90
CA THR A 238 -2.19 19.22 3.84
C THR A 238 -1.27 20.30 4.40
N ALA A 239 -1.73 21.04 5.43
CA ALA A 239 -0.92 22.07 6.08
C ALA A 239 0.32 21.48 6.78
N THR A 240 0.19 20.31 7.42
CA THR A 240 1.34 19.60 8.04
C THR A 240 2.33 19.15 6.99
N PHE A 241 1.85 18.53 5.90
CA PHE A 241 2.71 18.12 4.79
C PHE A 241 3.44 19.33 4.18
N ALA A 242 2.72 20.42 3.90
CA ALA A 242 3.28 21.65 3.35
C ALA A 242 4.30 22.32 4.27
N ALA A 243 4.16 22.16 5.59
CA ALA A 243 5.13 22.68 6.55
C ALA A 243 6.40 21.82 6.63
N VAL A 244 6.30 20.51 6.46
CA VAL A 244 7.41 19.57 6.67
C VAL A 244 8.22 19.32 5.38
N TYR A 245 7.54 19.03 4.27
CA TYR A 245 8.20 18.56 3.04
C TYR A 245 9.26 19.52 2.50
N PRO A 246 9.04 20.86 2.45
CA PRO A 246 10.07 21.80 2.03
C PRO A 246 11.33 21.76 2.91
N GLY A 247 11.16 21.50 4.22
CA GLY A 247 12.27 21.35 5.16
C GLY A 247 13.12 20.11 4.85
N LEU A 248 12.51 18.98 4.46
CA LEU A 248 13.24 17.78 4.01
C LEU A 248 14.06 18.06 2.74
N VAL A 249 13.44 18.73 1.77
CA VAL A 249 14.12 19.13 0.53
C VAL A 249 15.29 20.08 0.82
N ALA A 250 15.07 21.10 1.65
CA ALA A 250 16.11 22.06 2.02
C ALA A 250 17.28 21.39 2.76
N ALA A 251 17.00 20.45 3.66
CA ALA A 251 18.04 19.70 4.38
C ALA A 251 18.91 18.89 3.40
N LEU A 252 18.30 18.23 2.42
CA LEU A 252 19.03 17.42 1.44
C LEU A 252 19.81 18.29 0.46
N THR A 253 19.21 19.36 -0.08
CA THR A 253 19.88 20.26 -1.02
C THR A 253 21.00 21.07 -0.36
N GLY A 254 20.93 21.27 0.95
CA GLY A 254 21.97 21.91 1.76
C GLY A 254 23.06 20.97 2.27
N ALA A 255 22.92 19.65 2.10
CA ALA A 255 23.79 18.65 2.70
C ALA A 255 25.24 18.67 2.15
N SER A 256 25.39 18.99 0.87
CA SER A 256 26.69 19.08 0.19
C SER A 256 26.64 20.14 -0.90
N PRO A 257 27.74 20.91 -1.10
CA PRO A 257 27.79 21.89 -2.17
C PRO A 257 27.61 21.26 -3.55
N GLY A 258 26.64 21.76 -4.32
CA GLY A 258 26.41 21.33 -5.69
C GLY A 258 25.76 19.95 -5.84
N ASN A 259 25.29 19.32 -4.73
CA ASN A 259 24.57 18.05 -4.81
C ASN A 259 23.30 18.18 -5.67
N LYS A 260 22.86 17.06 -6.19
CA LYS A 260 21.66 16.96 -7.03
C LYS A 260 20.74 15.85 -6.52
N GLY A 261 19.51 15.88 -6.95
CA GLY A 261 18.59 14.86 -6.54
C GLY A 261 17.33 14.78 -7.39
N VAL A 262 16.57 13.75 -7.12
CA VAL A 262 15.24 13.49 -7.72
C VAL A 262 14.21 13.51 -6.60
N LEU A 263 13.13 14.23 -6.83
CA LEU A 263 11.93 14.22 -6.00
C LEU A 263 10.87 13.41 -6.73
N ALA A 264 10.37 12.34 -6.12
CA ALA A 264 9.31 11.54 -6.69
C ALA A 264 7.94 12.01 -6.17
N ASN A 265 6.97 12.10 -7.06
CA ASN A 265 5.59 12.45 -6.72
C ASN A 265 4.89 11.30 -5.99
N ILE A 266 3.91 11.65 -5.16
CA ILE A 266 2.97 10.70 -4.59
C ILE A 266 2.07 10.19 -5.72
N PRO A 267 2.01 8.86 -5.98
CA PRO A 267 1.11 8.31 -6.98
C PRO A 267 -0.34 8.46 -6.54
N ASN A 268 -1.27 8.41 -7.50
CA ASN A 268 -2.67 8.31 -7.16
C ASN A 268 -2.95 6.94 -6.53
N VAL A 269 -3.20 6.91 -5.22
CA VAL A 269 -3.38 5.67 -4.46
C VAL A 269 -4.61 4.88 -4.91
N SER A 270 -5.66 5.54 -5.46
CA SER A 270 -6.86 4.84 -5.95
C SER A 270 -6.60 3.98 -7.19
N THR A 271 -5.47 4.17 -7.87
CA THR A 271 -5.14 3.42 -9.09
C THR A 271 -4.26 2.19 -8.84
N ILE A 272 -3.80 1.97 -7.61
CA ILE A 272 -2.99 0.78 -7.32
C ILE A 272 -3.85 -0.49 -7.36
N PRO A 273 -3.27 -1.65 -7.75
CA PRO A 273 -4.03 -2.91 -7.90
C PRO A 273 -4.83 -3.31 -6.65
N TYR A 274 -4.35 -2.98 -5.46
CA TYR A 274 -5.05 -3.25 -4.21
C TYR A 274 -6.49 -2.69 -4.19
N PHE A 275 -6.71 -1.52 -4.78
CA PHE A 275 -8.02 -0.86 -4.83
C PHE A 275 -8.79 -1.10 -6.13
N THR A 276 -8.17 -1.68 -7.16
CA THR A 276 -8.78 -1.83 -8.48
C THR A 276 -9.07 -3.28 -8.85
N THR A 277 -8.58 -4.26 -8.06
CA THR A 277 -8.75 -5.68 -8.36
C THR A 277 -10.18 -6.15 -8.18
N VAL A 278 -10.89 -5.65 -7.17
CA VAL A 278 -12.30 -5.97 -6.95
C VAL A 278 -13.15 -4.78 -7.39
N PRO A 279 -13.96 -4.92 -8.45
CA PRO A 279 -14.83 -3.85 -8.90
C PRO A 279 -15.97 -3.61 -7.89
N TYR A 280 -16.52 -2.41 -7.90
CA TYR A 280 -17.61 -1.99 -7.01
C TYR A 280 -18.89 -2.84 -7.15
N ASN A 281 -19.04 -3.54 -8.27
CA ASN A 281 -20.19 -4.36 -8.64
C ASN A 281 -19.85 -5.85 -8.81
N ALA A 282 -19.00 -6.40 -7.94
CA ALA A 282 -18.43 -7.74 -8.08
C ALA A 282 -19.29 -8.87 -7.50
N ILE A 283 -20.55 -8.64 -7.11
CA ILE A 283 -21.38 -9.68 -6.50
C ILE A 283 -22.12 -10.47 -7.56
N PRO A 284 -21.81 -11.78 -7.77
CA PRO A 284 -22.58 -12.65 -8.62
C PRO A 284 -23.86 -13.10 -7.90
N LEU A 285 -25.00 -12.99 -8.54
CA LEU A 285 -26.28 -13.47 -8.02
C LEU A 285 -26.99 -14.37 -9.05
N ASP A 286 -27.45 -15.52 -8.61
CA ASP A 286 -28.40 -16.28 -9.39
C ASP A 286 -29.82 -15.66 -9.33
N ALA A 287 -30.70 -16.04 -10.23
CA ALA A 287 -32.02 -15.44 -10.32
C ALA A 287 -32.88 -15.65 -9.03
N PRO A 288 -32.87 -16.82 -8.37
CA PRO A 288 -33.58 -17.01 -7.10
C PRO A 288 -33.03 -16.09 -5.99
N THR A 289 -31.71 -16.00 -5.83
CA THR A 289 -31.08 -15.17 -4.81
C THR A 289 -31.32 -13.67 -5.05
N ALA A 290 -31.23 -13.23 -6.31
CA ALA A 290 -31.54 -11.83 -6.67
C ALA A 290 -33.02 -11.50 -6.36
N ALA A 291 -33.95 -12.38 -6.68
CA ALA A 291 -35.37 -12.20 -6.36
C ALA A 291 -35.59 -12.13 -4.84
N GLN A 292 -34.97 -13.01 -4.07
CA GLN A 292 -35.08 -13.03 -2.62
C GLN A 292 -34.51 -11.75 -2.00
N LEU A 293 -33.28 -11.32 -2.39
CA LEU A 293 -32.69 -10.08 -1.89
C LEU A 293 -33.53 -8.85 -2.28
N THR A 294 -34.16 -8.88 -3.45
CA THR A 294 -35.08 -7.81 -3.87
C THR A 294 -36.27 -7.73 -2.94
N SER A 295 -36.94 -8.87 -2.60
CA SER A 295 -38.10 -8.89 -1.70
C SER A 295 -37.73 -8.56 -0.26
N ASP A 296 -36.66 -9.14 0.25
CA ASP A 296 -36.35 -9.13 1.68
C ASP A 296 -35.54 -7.92 2.12
N VAL A 297 -34.80 -7.31 1.19
CA VAL A 297 -33.90 -6.17 1.48
C VAL A 297 -34.29 -4.94 0.67
N ALA A 298 -34.25 -4.99 -0.66
CA ALA A 298 -34.39 -3.79 -1.49
C ALA A 298 -35.79 -3.15 -1.35
N MET A 299 -36.85 -3.93 -1.46
CA MET A 299 -38.22 -3.42 -1.30
C MET A 299 -38.51 -2.92 0.11
N VAL A 300 -38.00 -3.60 1.12
CA VAL A 300 -38.16 -3.18 2.52
C VAL A 300 -37.38 -1.89 2.78
N TYR A 301 -36.14 -1.80 2.26
CA TYR A 301 -35.35 -0.58 2.38
C TYR A 301 -35.96 0.60 1.64
N ASP A 302 -36.62 0.37 0.49
CA ASP A 302 -37.36 1.42 -0.23
C ASP A 302 -38.54 1.97 0.59
N LEU A 303 -39.23 1.13 1.36
CA LEU A 303 -40.27 1.61 2.29
C LEU A 303 -39.69 2.50 3.39
N ILE A 304 -38.53 2.12 3.94
CA ILE A 304 -37.81 2.92 4.93
C ILE A 304 -37.37 4.25 4.34
N LEU A 305 -36.78 4.26 3.13
CA LEU A 305 -36.39 5.49 2.44
C LEU A 305 -37.57 6.41 2.17
N ASN A 306 -38.73 5.86 1.77
CA ASN A 306 -39.93 6.66 1.55
C ASN A 306 -40.45 7.26 2.87
N SER A 307 -40.37 6.55 4.00
CA SER A 307 -40.67 7.11 5.33
C SER A 307 -39.70 8.25 5.68
N ALA A 308 -38.38 8.02 5.48
CA ALA A 308 -37.37 9.03 5.74
C ALA A 308 -37.57 10.29 4.88
N ILE A 309 -38.00 10.16 3.62
CA ILE A 309 -38.35 11.33 2.77
C ILE A 309 -39.49 12.14 3.41
N VAL A 310 -40.53 11.46 3.91
CA VAL A 310 -41.64 12.13 4.59
C VAL A 310 -41.14 12.87 5.83
N ASN A 311 -40.13 12.33 6.49
CA ASN A 311 -39.50 12.90 7.69
C ASN A 311 -38.35 13.87 7.37
N GLY A 312 -38.18 14.27 6.10
CA GLY A 312 -37.27 15.34 5.71
C GLY A 312 -35.94 14.91 5.04
N LEU A 313 -35.75 13.64 4.75
CA LEU A 313 -34.63 13.20 3.94
C LEU A 313 -34.74 13.74 2.50
N ASP A 314 -33.65 14.27 1.94
CA ASP A 314 -33.60 14.72 0.55
C ASP A 314 -33.91 13.56 -0.40
N PRO A 315 -34.94 13.71 -1.29
CA PRO A 315 -35.26 12.69 -2.29
C PRO A 315 -34.08 12.32 -3.21
N ALA A 316 -33.18 13.24 -3.50
CA ALA A 316 -31.98 12.95 -4.31
C ALA A 316 -30.99 12.08 -3.52
N GLU A 317 -30.87 12.28 -2.22
CA GLU A 317 -30.08 11.40 -1.38
C GLU A 317 -30.74 10.00 -1.26
N ALA A 318 -32.03 9.94 -1.03
CA ALA A 318 -32.76 8.68 -1.00
C ALA A 318 -32.59 7.89 -2.32
N ALA A 319 -32.61 8.56 -3.46
CA ALA A 319 -32.40 7.92 -4.76
C ALA A 319 -30.99 7.29 -4.88
N ARG A 320 -29.95 7.88 -4.30
CA ARG A 320 -28.58 7.33 -4.27
C ARG A 320 -28.45 6.10 -3.37
N ARG A 321 -29.35 5.93 -2.41
CA ARG A 321 -29.37 4.81 -1.47
C ARG A 321 -30.13 3.59 -1.97
N ARG A 322 -31.00 3.74 -3.00
CA ARG A 322 -31.82 2.64 -3.50
C ARG A 322 -30.96 1.49 -3.98
N ILE A 323 -31.36 0.29 -3.54
CA ILE A 323 -30.68 -0.97 -3.84
C ILE A 323 -31.42 -1.67 -4.97
N THR A 324 -30.69 -2.20 -5.94
CA THR A 324 -31.26 -3.03 -7.01
C THR A 324 -30.43 -4.31 -7.12
N TYR A 325 -31.10 -5.46 -7.09
CA TYR A 325 -30.47 -6.75 -7.32
C TYR A 325 -30.98 -7.37 -8.61
N THR A 326 -30.07 -7.86 -9.44
CA THR A 326 -30.37 -8.52 -10.71
C THR A 326 -29.60 -9.83 -10.81
N ALA A 327 -30.13 -10.82 -11.53
CA ALA A 327 -29.36 -12.01 -11.85
C ALA A 327 -28.17 -11.64 -12.75
N GLY A 328 -26.97 -12.13 -12.43
CA GLY A 328 -25.73 -11.82 -13.15
C GLY A 328 -24.59 -11.43 -12.21
N ASP A 329 -23.45 -11.04 -12.81
CA ASP A 329 -22.19 -10.86 -12.10
C ASP A 329 -21.91 -9.38 -11.71
N GLU A 330 -22.88 -8.48 -11.92
CA GLU A 330 -22.65 -7.03 -11.81
C GLU A 330 -23.55 -6.37 -10.74
N ASN A 331 -23.70 -7.00 -9.57
CA ASN A 331 -24.42 -6.36 -8.48
C ASN A 331 -23.48 -5.57 -7.57
N PRO A 332 -23.85 -4.34 -7.19
CA PRO A 332 -23.01 -3.49 -6.37
C PRO A 332 -22.92 -4.02 -4.93
N ILE A 333 -21.75 -3.83 -4.34
CA ILE A 333 -21.53 -4.03 -2.90
C ILE A 333 -22.22 -2.88 -2.16
N LEU A 334 -22.85 -3.19 -1.02
CA LEU A 334 -23.37 -2.14 -0.14
C LEU A 334 -22.25 -1.63 0.76
N ILE A 335 -22.11 -0.32 0.81
CA ILE A 335 -21.08 0.38 1.59
C ILE A 335 -21.72 1.30 2.61
N SER A 336 -21.06 1.47 3.74
CA SER A 336 -21.37 2.53 4.70
C SER A 336 -20.77 3.84 4.17
N ASP A 337 -21.56 4.91 4.20
CA ASP A 337 -21.14 6.25 3.77
C ASP A 337 -21.59 7.26 4.85
N ASP A 338 -20.65 7.71 5.65
CA ASP A 338 -20.87 8.63 6.77
C ASP A 338 -21.24 10.07 6.35
N THR A 339 -21.11 10.35 5.04
CA THR A 339 -21.63 11.62 4.46
C THR A 339 -23.14 11.62 4.27
N LEU A 340 -23.79 10.46 4.40
CA LEU A 340 -25.24 10.34 4.31
C LEU A 340 -25.90 10.71 5.65
N VAL A 341 -27.11 11.25 5.56
CA VAL A 341 -27.93 11.49 6.75
C VAL A 341 -28.21 10.18 7.47
N ASP A 342 -28.00 10.13 8.78
CA ASP A 342 -28.37 8.98 9.60
C ASP A 342 -29.89 8.85 9.72
N ILE A 343 -30.43 7.79 9.12
CA ILE A 343 -31.86 7.46 9.19
C ILE A 343 -32.16 6.30 10.14
N SER A 344 -31.29 6.06 11.11
CA SER A 344 -31.46 4.94 12.07
C SER A 344 -32.80 4.99 12.82
N SER A 345 -33.38 6.17 13.01
CA SER A 345 -34.72 6.35 13.63
C SER A 345 -35.85 5.72 12.85
N GLU A 346 -35.68 5.46 11.54
CA GLU A 346 -36.70 4.80 10.71
C GLU A 346 -36.70 3.25 10.86
N PHE A 347 -35.64 2.69 11.48
CA PHE A 347 -35.49 1.25 11.65
C PHE A 347 -36.11 0.77 12.96
N VAL A 348 -37.44 0.76 13.04
CA VAL A 348 -38.19 0.37 14.24
C VAL A 348 -38.79 -1.02 14.14
N GLY A 349 -39.00 -1.68 15.28
CA GLY A 349 -39.62 -3.00 15.36
C GLY A 349 -38.87 -4.06 14.56
N PRO A 350 -39.53 -4.81 13.67
CA PRO A 350 -38.88 -5.83 12.85
C PRO A 350 -37.82 -5.32 11.93
N LEU A 351 -37.85 -4.02 11.56
CA LEU A 351 -36.89 -3.37 10.67
C LEU A 351 -35.54 -3.11 11.36
N ALA A 352 -35.46 -3.17 12.68
CA ALA A 352 -34.23 -3.00 13.43
C ALA A 352 -33.11 -3.97 12.98
N ALA A 353 -33.46 -5.12 12.40
CA ALA A 353 -32.50 -6.06 11.83
C ALA A 353 -31.72 -5.49 10.63
N LEU A 354 -32.24 -4.47 9.97
CA LEU A 354 -31.63 -3.79 8.82
C LEU A 354 -30.95 -2.46 9.21
N ILE A 355 -30.79 -2.16 10.50
CA ILE A 355 -30.22 -0.88 10.98
C ILE A 355 -28.81 -0.59 10.42
N GLY A 356 -28.06 -1.62 10.00
CA GLY A 356 -26.80 -1.46 9.30
C GLY A 356 -26.92 -0.72 7.96
N LEU A 357 -28.14 -0.51 7.45
CA LEU A 357 -28.40 0.27 6.24
C LEU A 357 -28.71 1.75 6.52
N ALA A 358 -28.68 2.19 7.79
CA ALA A 358 -29.04 3.56 8.17
C ALA A 358 -28.22 4.65 7.47
N GLN A 359 -26.96 4.35 7.16
CA GLN A 359 -26.05 5.21 6.39
C GLN A 359 -25.37 4.40 5.26
N ALA A 360 -26.14 3.53 4.57
CA ALA A 360 -25.61 2.70 3.50
C ALA A 360 -26.13 3.12 2.12
N ARG A 361 -25.35 2.82 1.10
CA ARG A 361 -25.72 2.93 -0.31
C ARG A 361 -25.03 1.86 -1.16
N PRO A 362 -25.51 1.58 -2.36
CA PRO A 362 -24.73 0.80 -3.33
C PRO A 362 -23.44 1.51 -3.69
N ALA A 363 -22.34 0.76 -3.81
CA ALA A 363 -21.10 1.27 -4.33
C ALA A 363 -21.25 1.65 -5.81
N ALA A 364 -20.53 2.68 -6.23
CA ALA A 364 -20.49 3.19 -7.60
C ALA A 364 -19.05 3.14 -8.15
N ALA A 365 -18.89 3.38 -9.43
CA ALA A 365 -17.58 3.30 -10.10
C ALA A 365 -16.50 4.26 -9.52
N VAL A 366 -16.91 5.25 -8.76
CA VAL A 366 -16.01 6.20 -8.07
C VAL A 366 -15.55 5.69 -6.68
N ASP A 367 -16.18 4.64 -6.18
CA ASP A 367 -15.84 4.07 -4.88
C ASP A 367 -14.73 3.04 -5.04
N VAL A 368 -13.73 3.16 -4.19
CA VAL A 368 -12.61 2.23 -4.14
C VAL A 368 -12.89 1.22 -3.02
N LEU A 369 -13.00 -0.05 -3.37
CA LEU A 369 -13.28 -1.10 -2.40
C LEU A 369 -11.97 -1.64 -1.82
N LEU A 370 -11.90 -1.67 -0.50
CA LEU A 370 -10.84 -2.37 0.21
C LEU A 370 -11.14 -3.86 0.20
N VAL A 371 -10.21 -4.66 -0.32
CA VAL A 371 -10.21 -6.10 -0.06
C VAL A 371 -9.71 -6.26 1.38
N PRO A 372 -10.54 -6.63 2.36
CA PRO A 372 -10.02 -6.94 3.67
C PRO A 372 -8.97 -8.04 3.51
N ALA A 373 -7.76 -7.82 4.04
CA ALA A 373 -6.86 -8.93 4.28
C ALA A 373 -7.67 -9.97 5.04
N ALA A 374 -7.76 -11.19 4.51
CA ALA A 374 -8.56 -12.24 5.10
C ALA A 374 -8.25 -12.29 6.61
N PRO A 375 -9.26 -12.23 7.50
CA PRO A 375 -9.00 -12.41 8.91
C PRO A 375 -8.34 -13.77 9.07
N GLU A 376 -7.21 -13.82 9.76
CA GLU A 376 -6.59 -15.07 10.15
C GLU A 376 -7.61 -15.87 10.97
N GLY A 377 -8.16 -16.93 10.40
CA GLY A 377 -9.18 -17.76 11.00
C GLY A 377 -10.37 -17.92 10.06
N GLY A 378 -10.28 -18.91 9.17
CA GLY A 378 -11.33 -19.23 8.21
C GLY A 378 -12.69 -19.33 8.84
N VAL A 379 -13.59 -18.48 8.38
CA VAL A 379 -15.01 -18.75 8.41
C VAL A 379 -15.39 -19.05 6.97
N GLU A 380 -15.53 -20.33 6.66
CA GLU A 380 -16.23 -20.77 5.46
C GLU A 380 -17.58 -20.06 5.42
N ALA A 381 -17.80 -19.27 4.38
CA ALA A 381 -19.13 -18.76 4.08
C ALA A 381 -20.01 -19.94 3.67
N THR A 382 -20.70 -20.52 4.63
CA THR A 382 -21.82 -21.43 4.34
C THR A 382 -22.95 -20.58 3.72
N PRO A 383 -23.61 -21.06 2.64
CA PRO A 383 -24.78 -20.38 2.10
C PRO A 383 -25.81 -20.20 3.21
N GLY A 384 -26.11 -18.95 3.58
CA GLY A 384 -27.10 -18.63 4.63
C GLY A 384 -26.55 -17.95 5.88
N SER A 385 -25.24 -17.77 6.04
CA SER A 385 -24.71 -16.98 7.14
C SER A 385 -24.63 -15.50 6.73
N ARG A 386 -25.30 -14.66 7.52
CA ARG A 386 -25.18 -13.19 7.49
C ARG A 386 -23.72 -12.81 7.45
N VAL A 387 -23.36 -11.95 6.54
CA VAL A 387 -22.09 -11.18 6.61
C VAL A 387 -22.29 -10.05 7.62
N PRO A 388 -21.80 -10.17 8.87
CA PRO A 388 -21.67 -9.02 9.74
C PRO A 388 -20.32 -8.43 9.45
N GLY A 389 -20.31 -7.28 8.88
CA GLY A 389 -19.07 -6.57 8.63
C GLY A 389 -19.22 -5.76 7.36
N GLY A 390 -19.76 -4.56 7.51
CA GLY A 390 -19.75 -3.56 6.48
C GLY A 390 -18.30 -3.39 6.01
N GLY A 391 -18.05 -3.67 4.74
CA GLY A 391 -16.82 -3.24 4.11
C GLY A 391 -16.75 -1.72 4.27
N VAL A 392 -15.71 -1.25 4.93
CA VAL A 392 -15.45 0.19 5.04
C VAL A 392 -14.96 0.64 3.68
N CYS A 393 -15.72 1.46 2.99
CA CYS A 393 -15.32 2.11 1.75
C CYS A 393 -14.87 3.52 2.06
N GLY A 394 -13.66 3.86 1.63
CA GLY A 394 -13.19 5.22 1.65
C GLY A 394 -13.41 5.89 0.30
N ARG A 395 -13.75 7.19 0.33
CA ARG A 395 -13.54 8.07 -0.82
C ARG A 395 -12.08 8.51 -0.80
N VAL A 396 -11.39 8.27 -1.89
CA VAL A 396 -10.05 8.83 -2.13
C VAL A 396 -10.18 10.14 -2.89
#